data_218ac9ff1a549d548c45dce6255471ae
#
_entry.id   218ac9ff1a549d548c45dce6255471ae
#
_cell.length_a   1.000
_cell.length_b   1.000
_cell.length_c   1.000
_cell.angle_alpha   90.00
_cell.angle_beta   90.00
_cell.angle_gamma   90.00
#
_symmetry.space_group_name_H-M   'P 1'
#
loop_
_entity.id
_entity.type
_entity.pdbx_description
1 polymer ?
#
loop_
_entity_poly.entity_id
_entity_poly.type
_entity_poly.pdbx_seq_one_letter_code
_entity_poly.pdbx_strand_id
1 'polypeptide(L)'
;MANDKMVNTLAVLVGLITPEQPEERTNEYLDELAFLADTNHIQPVKRYVQRLEYPNSTTYVGEGKLQEIREYISAYNAAAQPNCEEPVELVIFDDELSPRQIRNIEKTLNATSAKEGQGGGVRVMDRTILILEIFLQRAQTSYAKTQVEMAHLQYMLPRLTRMWSHLDRQRGGGGTNRGTGETQIEADKRIINNRIALLREDLKRIDKQMATQRQNRGKMVRVALVGYTNVGKSTMMNLLSKSDVFAENKLFATLDTTVRKVTIDNLPFLLSDTVGFIRKLPHNLVESFKSTLDEVREADLLVHVVDISHPNFEEQYEVVEQTINELLQKDYHIEESDPWNDRKPNAGERKYRAKDKKQTVINRPEEIVVFNKIDAFTYTPQAEDDLLPPTRENISLEELKRTWMAKLNPSNVVFISARNKTNIDELRQLIYDRVKAIHIKRYPYNDFLFQRYDNLD
;
A
#
# COMPACT_ATOMS: atom_id res chain seq x y z
N MET A 1 24.53 -27.45 6.83
CA MET A 1 23.32 -26.65 6.61
C MET A 1 23.11 -25.84 7.89
N ALA A 2 23.63 -24.63 7.91
CA ALA A 2 23.45 -23.73 9.05
C ALA A 2 21.99 -23.26 9.01
N ASN A 3 21.25 -23.51 10.10
CA ASN A 3 19.98 -22.86 10.37
C ASN A 3 20.33 -21.38 10.63
N ASP A 4 20.24 -20.52 9.61
CA ASP A 4 20.11 -19.08 9.82
C ASP A 4 18.75 -18.88 10.53
N LYS A 5 18.80 -18.77 11.86
CA LYS A 5 17.72 -18.19 12.63
C LYS A 5 17.60 -16.76 12.09
N MET A 6 16.57 -16.48 11.31
CA MET A 6 16.19 -15.10 11.02
C MET A 6 16.02 -14.39 12.37
N VAL A 7 16.92 -13.48 12.66
CA VAL A 7 16.88 -12.66 13.88
C VAL A 7 15.69 -11.71 13.71
N ASN A 8 14.62 -11.95 14.45
CA ASN A 8 13.45 -11.08 14.40
C ASN A 8 13.74 -9.82 15.22
N THR A 9 13.81 -8.67 14.59
CA THR A 9 13.93 -7.39 15.29
C THR A 9 12.71 -7.15 16.17
N LEU A 10 12.90 -6.85 17.46
CA LEU A 10 11.81 -6.55 18.37
C LEU A 10 11.40 -5.08 18.30
N ALA A 11 10.09 -4.82 18.31
CA ALA A 11 9.55 -3.47 18.19
C ALA A 11 8.42 -3.17 19.18
N VAL A 12 8.28 -1.89 19.50
CA VAL A 12 7.11 -1.32 20.19
C VAL A 12 6.26 -0.56 19.19
N LEU A 13 4.94 -0.76 19.20
CA LEU A 13 4.00 -0.05 18.35
C LEU A 13 3.34 1.10 19.09
N VAL A 14 3.14 2.23 18.40
CA VAL A 14 2.55 3.45 18.98
C VAL A 14 1.44 3.98 18.08
N GLY A 15 0.25 4.19 18.67
CA GLY A 15 -0.92 4.77 18.02
C GLY A 15 -1.53 5.92 18.80
N LEU A 16 -2.33 6.76 18.13
CA LEU A 16 -3.09 7.84 18.74
C LEU A 16 -4.59 7.60 18.63
N ILE A 17 -5.30 7.90 19.73
CA ILE A 17 -6.74 8.05 19.74
C ILE A 17 -7.03 9.54 19.58
N THR A 18 -7.80 9.89 18.55
CA THR A 18 -8.24 11.25 18.28
C THR A 18 -9.77 11.31 18.17
N PRO A 19 -10.41 12.49 18.14
CA PRO A 19 -11.85 12.57 17.92
C PRO A 19 -12.31 11.92 16.60
N GLU A 20 -11.45 11.92 15.58
CA GLU A 20 -11.72 11.30 14.26
C GLU A 20 -11.37 9.80 14.23
N GLN A 21 -10.52 9.34 15.13
CA GLN A 21 -10.00 7.97 15.23
C GLN A 21 -10.25 7.42 16.65
N PRO A 22 -11.45 6.85 16.95
CA PRO A 22 -11.79 6.29 18.24
C PRO A 22 -10.91 5.08 18.59
N GLU A 23 -10.97 4.64 19.86
CA GLU A 23 -10.11 3.60 20.41
C GLU A 23 -10.23 2.26 19.67
N GLU A 24 -11.44 1.86 19.29
CA GLU A 24 -11.68 0.63 18.53
C GLU A 24 -10.93 0.66 17.18
N ARG A 25 -11.08 1.73 16.42
CA ARG A 25 -10.34 1.92 15.16
C ARG A 25 -8.82 1.98 15.37
N THR A 26 -8.37 2.62 16.45
CA THR A 26 -6.93 2.69 16.75
C THR A 26 -6.35 1.32 17.02
N ASN A 27 -7.08 0.44 17.72
CA ASN A 27 -6.63 -0.92 17.97
C ASN A 27 -6.55 -1.75 16.68
N GLU A 28 -7.56 -1.66 15.83
CA GLU A 28 -7.54 -2.32 14.51
C GLU A 28 -6.38 -1.83 13.64
N TYR A 29 -6.10 -0.53 13.67
CA TYR A 29 -4.98 0.06 12.96
C TYR A 29 -3.63 -0.43 13.49
N LEU A 30 -3.53 -0.65 14.79
CA LEU A 30 -2.36 -1.27 15.39
C LEU A 30 -2.26 -2.77 15.08
N ASP A 31 -3.39 -3.48 14.88
CA ASP A 31 -3.39 -4.85 14.38
C ASP A 31 -2.85 -4.92 12.95
N GLU A 32 -3.28 -4.01 12.08
CA GLU A 32 -2.75 -3.89 10.72
C GLU A 32 -1.25 -3.52 10.73
N LEU A 33 -0.84 -2.59 11.60
CA LEU A 33 0.57 -2.22 11.76
C LEU A 33 1.41 -3.40 12.27
N ALA A 34 0.88 -4.19 13.20
CA ALA A 34 1.54 -5.40 13.68
C ALA A 34 1.71 -6.43 12.55
N PHE A 35 0.73 -6.59 11.69
CA PHE A 35 0.82 -7.48 10.53
C PHE A 35 1.78 -6.96 9.46
N LEU A 36 1.88 -5.64 9.27
CA LEU A 36 2.95 -5.02 8.45
C LEU A 36 4.33 -5.31 9.03
N ALA A 37 4.51 -5.14 10.34
CA ALA A 37 5.76 -5.42 11.02
C ALA A 37 6.17 -6.89 10.87
N ASP A 38 5.25 -7.84 11.09
CA ASP A 38 5.49 -9.28 10.91
C ASP A 38 5.89 -9.60 9.45
N THR A 39 5.27 -8.94 8.47
CA THR A 39 5.63 -9.08 7.05
C THR A 39 7.09 -8.69 6.79
N ASN A 40 7.65 -7.77 7.57
CA ASN A 40 9.04 -7.31 7.52
C ASN A 40 9.96 -8.02 8.54
N HIS A 41 9.55 -9.16 9.09
CA HIS A 41 10.28 -9.91 10.12
C HIS A 41 10.58 -9.09 11.39
N ILE A 42 9.67 -8.16 11.73
CA ILE A 42 9.71 -7.37 12.96
C ILE A 42 8.61 -7.89 13.88
N GLN A 43 8.98 -8.29 15.11
CA GLN A 43 8.07 -8.82 16.09
C GLN A 43 7.64 -7.74 17.08
N PRO A 44 6.36 -7.33 17.10
CA PRO A 44 5.84 -6.40 18.09
C PRO A 44 5.76 -7.05 19.48
N VAL A 45 6.40 -6.43 20.48
CA VAL A 45 6.38 -6.91 21.88
C VAL A 45 5.38 -6.15 22.74
N LYS A 46 5.09 -4.89 22.42
CA LYS A 46 4.12 -4.07 23.18
C LYS A 46 3.49 -3.00 22.32
N ARG A 47 2.26 -2.62 22.68
CA ARG A 47 1.52 -1.52 22.04
C ARG A 47 1.29 -0.41 23.05
N TYR A 48 1.44 0.81 22.60
CA TYR A 48 1.13 2.03 23.36
C TYR A 48 0.11 2.85 22.61
N VAL A 49 -0.88 3.32 23.35
CA VAL A 49 -1.92 4.21 22.83
C VAL A 49 -1.99 5.44 23.72
N GLN A 50 -2.23 6.59 23.11
CA GLN A 50 -2.48 7.83 23.85
C GLN A 50 -3.68 8.55 23.24
N ARG A 51 -4.54 9.09 24.10
CA ARG A 51 -5.65 9.96 23.65
C ARG A 51 -5.18 11.41 23.61
N LEU A 52 -5.25 12.02 22.44
CA LEU A 52 -4.93 13.42 22.22
C LEU A 52 -5.95 14.01 21.23
N GLU A 53 -6.27 15.28 21.36
CA GLU A 53 -7.12 15.98 20.41
C GLU A 53 -6.41 16.14 19.05
N TYR A 54 -5.10 16.45 19.10
CA TYR A 54 -4.23 16.58 17.93
C TYR A 54 -2.86 15.95 18.23
N PRO A 55 -2.17 15.38 17.23
CA PRO A 55 -0.80 14.91 17.38
C PRO A 55 0.14 16.03 17.85
N ASN A 56 1.03 15.72 18.79
CA ASN A 56 2.01 16.69 19.24
C ASN A 56 2.97 17.06 18.09
N SER A 57 3.10 18.35 17.79
CA SER A 57 3.93 18.87 16.69
C SER A 57 5.43 18.58 16.85
N THR A 58 5.88 18.30 18.08
CA THR A 58 7.30 18.08 18.42
C THR A 58 7.66 16.62 18.51
N THR A 59 6.78 15.79 19.08
CA THR A 59 7.07 14.39 19.48
C THR A 59 5.97 13.40 19.10
N TYR A 60 4.92 13.87 18.38
CA TYR A 60 3.75 13.08 17.98
C TYR A 60 2.87 12.67 19.17
N VAL A 61 3.43 12.01 20.20
CA VAL A 61 2.81 11.72 21.50
C VAL A 61 3.29 12.70 22.56
N GLY A 62 2.62 12.75 23.71
CA GLY A 62 3.05 13.58 24.85
C GLY A 62 4.38 13.09 25.46
N GLU A 63 5.11 14.01 26.10
CA GLU A 63 6.41 13.71 26.72
C GLU A 63 6.33 12.62 27.78
N GLY A 64 5.26 12.61 28.59
CA GLY A 64 5.05 11.55 29.59
C GLY A 64 4.88 10.16 28.98
N LYS A 65 4.19 10.06 27.85
CA LYS A 65 4.05 8.79 27.13
C LYS A 65 5.38 8.33 26.53
N LEU A 66 6.17 9.22 25.97
CA LEU A 66 7.53 8.91 25.50
C LEU A 66 8.45 8.43 26.63
N GLN A 67 8.31 9.05 27.81
CA GLN A 67 9.06 8.63 28.98
C GLN A 67 8.66 7.20 29.40
N GLU A 68 7.36 6.89 29.42
CA GLU A 68 6.83 5.55 29.71
C GLU A 68 7.38 4.49 28.74
N ILE A 69 7.40 4.82 27.43
CA ILE A 69 7.97 3.95 26.38
C ILE A 69 9.46 3.73 26.63
N ARG A 70 10.22 4.79 26.91
CA ARG A 70 11.65 4.71 27.19
C ARG A 70 11.94 3.83 28.41
N GLU A 71 11.21 4.01 29.50
CA GLU A 71 11.38 3.23 30.74
C GLU A 71 11.10 1.74 30.51
N TYR A 72 10.05 1.44 29.75
CA TYR A 72 9.74 0.07 29.37
C TYR A 72 10.86 -0.56 28.54
N ILE A 73 11.34 0.12 27.49
CA ILE A 73 12.41 -0.40 26.63
C ILE A 73 13.69 -0.61 27.44
N SER A 74 14.05 0.34 28.31
CA SER A 74 15.24 0.23 29.16
C SER A 74 15.12 -0.96 30.12
N ALA A 75 13.96 -1.15 30.75
CA ALA A 75 13.71 -2.28 31.64
C ALA A 75 13.72 -3.62 30.90
N TYR A 76 13.10 -3.68 29.73
CA TYR A 76 13.08 -4.88 28.90
C TYR A 76 14.49 -5.27 28.45
N ASN A 77 15.25 -4.33 27.90
CA ASN A 77 16.60 -4.56 27.40
C ASN A 77 17.58 -4.93 28.53
N ALA A 78 17.40 -4.36 29.74
CA ALA A 78 18.19 -4.75 30.92
C ALA A 78 17.87 -6.20 31.37
N ALA A 79 16.63 -6.64 31.24
CA ALA A 79 16.21 -8.00 31.55
C ALA A 79 16.61 -9.02 30.46
N ALA A 80 16.69 -8.60 29.21
CA ALA A 80 17.06 -9.43 28.05
C ALA A 80 18.56 -9.78 28.04
N GLN A 81 19.44 -8.86 28.46
CA GLN A 81 20.90 -9.06 28.45
C GLN A 81 21.38 -10.32 29.19
N PRO A 82 20.93 -10.64 30.44
CA PRO A 82 21.38 -11.84 31.12
C PRO A 82 20.83 -13.14 30.53
N ASN A 83 19.71 -13.08 29.78
CA ASN A 83 19.02 -14.24 29.23
C ASN A 83 19.38 -14.52 27.77
N CYS A 84 20.26 -13.75 27.13
CA CYS A 84 20.56 -13.81 25.71
C CYS A 84 19.32 -13.64 24.81
N GLU A 85 18.32 -12.91 25.28
CA GLU A 85 17.16 -12.52 24.49
C GLU A 85 17.47 -11.28 23.66
N GLU A 86 16.77 -11.11 22.55
CA GLU A 86 16.98 -9.97 21.65
C GLU A 86 16.46 -8.67 22.30
N PRO A 87 17.21 -7.56 22.18
CA PRO A 87 16.74 -6.28 22.72
C PRO A 87 15.67 -5.66 21.81
N VAL A 88 14.85 -4.81 22.40
CA VAL A 88 13.96 -3.93 21.63
C VAL A 88 14.79 -2.79 21.03
N GLU A 89 14.88 -2.77 19.72
CA GLU A 89 15.69 -1.79 18.97
C GLU A 89 14.84 -0.81 18.15
N LEU A 90 13.51 -1.02 18.10
CA LEU A 90 12.64 -0.29 17.20
C LEU A 90 11.37 0.20 17.88
N VAL A 91 10.95 1.42 17.55
CA VAL A 91 9.62 1.97 17.87
C VAL A 91 8.94 2.39 16.58
N ILE A 92 7.75 1.83 16.32
CA ILE A 92 7.00 2.05 15.08
C ILE A 92 5.73 2.84 15.38
N PHE A 93 5.54 3.95 14.68
CA PHE A 93 4.35 4.80 14.77
C PHE A 93 3.40 4.52 13.60
N ASP A 94 2.08 4.50 13.88
CA ASP A 94 1.04 4.19 12.87
C ASP A 94 0.78 5.34 11.89
N ASP A 95 1.30 6.51 12.15
CA ASP A 95 1.19 7.69 11.28
C ASP A 95 2.53 8.12 10.71
N GLU A 96 2.50 8.92 9.64
CA GLU A 96 3.69 9.53 9.10
C GLU A 96 4.26 10.57 10.06
N LEU A 97 5.55 10.48 10.35
CA LEU A 97 6.26 11.39 11.21
C LEU A 97 7.06 12.42 10.40
N SER A 98 7.02 13.66 10.85
CA SER A 98 7.91 14.68 10.31
C SER A 98 9.38 14.39 10.71
N PRO A 99 10.37 14.83 9.90
CA PRO A 99 11.79 14.69 10.24
C PRO A 99 12.18 15.29 11.59
N ARG A 100 11.43 16.30 12.06
CA ARG A 100 11.63 16.92 13.38
C ARG A 100 11.13 16.01 14.49
N GLN A 101 9.96 15.39 14.32
CA GLN A 101 9.40 14.47 15.31
C GLN A 101 10.31 13.23 15.48
N ILE A 102 10.71 12.58 14.39
CA ILE A 102 11.62 11.41 14.43
C ILE A 102 12.85 11.75 15.28
N ARG A 103 13.54 12.84 14.97
CA ARG A 103 14.74 13.24 15.70
C ARG A 103 14.50 13.52 17.19
N ASN A 104 13.39 14.18 17.53
CA ASN A 104 13.11 14.52 18.92
C ASN A 104 12.74 13.26 19.71
N ILE A 105 11.99 12.34 19.11
CA ILE A 105 11.62 11.04 19.69
C ILE A 105 12.90 10.21 19.93
N GLU A 106 13.76 10.04 18.91
CA GLU A 106 15.02 9.30 19.03
C GLU A 106 15.92 9.89 20.11
N LYS A 107 16.03 11.22 20.17
CA LYS A 107 16.80 11.90 21.21
C LYS A 107 16.26 11.61 22.61
N THR A 108 14.94 11.55 22.77
CA THR A 108 14.30 11.27 24.07
C THR A 108 14.47 9.80 24.45
N LEU A 109 14.25 8.87 23.51
CA LEU A 109 14.39 7.45 23.76
C LEU A 109 15.83 7.04 24.09
N ASN A 110 16.83 7.67 23.45
CA ASN A 110 18.25 7.36 23.61
C ASN A 110 18.99 8.24 24.62
N ALA A 111 18.27 9.05 25.42
CA ALA A 111 18.90 10.01 26.34
C ALA A 111 19.77 9.37 27.44
N THR A 112 19.52 8.12 27.80
CA THR A 112 20.30 7.34 28.79
C THR A 112 21.48 6.59 28.13
N SER A 113 21.28 5.99 26.98
CA SER A 113 22.29 5.20 26.26
C SER A 113 23.48 6.06 25.79
N ALA A 114 23.26 7.33 25.52
CA ALA A 114 24.32 8.27 25.12
C ALA A 114 25.32 8.55 26.26
N LYS A 115 24.98 8.26 27.53
CA LYS A 115 25.86 8.41 28.68
C LYS A 115 26.75 7.17 28.96
N GLU A 116 26.34 6.02 28.46
CA GLU A 116 27.00 4.74 28.80
C GLU A 116 27.89 4.18 27.67
N GLY A 117 27.99 4.88 26.51
CA GLY A 117 28.87 4.45 25.41
C GLY A 117 28.52 3.10 24.78
N GLN A 118 27.33 2.56 25.06
CA GLN A 118 26.84 1.32 24.45
C GLN A 118 26.30 1.62 23.04
N GLY A 119 26.94 1.02 22.06
CA GLY A 119 26.52 1.06 20.68
C GLY A 119 25.21 0.27 20.47
N GLY A 120 24.13 0.95 20.08
CA GLY A 120 22.85 0.34 19.83
C GLY A 120 21.72 1.18 20.41
N GLY A 121 21.38 2.32 19.76
CA GLY A 121 20.24 3.13 20.17
C GLY A 121 18.93 2.62 19.54
N VAL A 122 17.82 2.89 20.22
CA VAL A 122 16.47 2.63 19.70
C VAL A 122 16.23 3.52 18.49
N ARG A 123 15.86 2.91 17.38
CA ARG A 123 15.49 3.60 16.13
C ARG A 123 13.99 3.88 16.10
N VAL A 124 13.60 4.95 15.45
CA VAL A 124 12.21 5.31 15.23
C VAL A 124 11.85 5.10 13.75
N MET A 125 10.77 4.41 13.54
CA MET A 125 10.19 4.16 12.22
C MET A 125 8.75 4.64 12.20
N ASP A 126 8.31 5.18 11.09
CA ASP A 126 6.91 5.45 10.84
C ASP A 126 6.32 4.41 9.88
N ARG A 127 5.00 4.41 9.76
CA ARG A 127 4.26 3.50 8.87
C ARG A 127 4.77 3.57 7.42
N THR A 128 5.14 4.77 6.95
CA THR A 128 5.62 4.99 5.58
C THR A 128 6.96 4.31 5.33
N ILE A 129 7.92 4.45 6.27
CA ILE A 129 9.23 3.77 6.17
C ILE A 129 9.02 2.26 6.18
N LEU A 130 8.16 1.74 7.07
CA LEU A 130 7.88 0.31 7.15
C LEU A 130 7.34 -0.25 5.83
N ILE A 131 6.38 0.43 5.23
CA ILE A 131 5.82 0.05 3.91
C ILE A 131 6.91 0.09 2.83
N LEU A 132 7.75 1.12 2.82
CA LEU A 132 8.86 1.25 1.86
C LEU A 132 9.89 0.12 2.01
N GLU A 133 10.22 -0.29 3.24
CA GLU A 133 11.13 -1.41 3.49
C GLU A 133 10.54 -2.75 3.01
N ILE A 134 9.24 -3.00 3.26
CA ILE A 134 8.55 -4.17 2.72
C ILE A 134 8.64 -4.18 1.19
N PHE A 135 8.42 -3.03 0.56
CA PHE A 135 8.49 -2.92 -0.89
C PHE A 135 9.90 -3.14 -1.45
N LEU A 136 10.94 -2.63 -0.78
CA LEU A 136 12.33 -2.87 -1.17
C LEU A 136 12.67 -4.37 -1.14
N GLN A 137 12.14 -5.11 -0.18
CA GLN A 137 12.35 -6.56 -0.09
C GLN A 137 11.55 -7.34 -1.13
N ARG A 138 10.34 -6.89 -1.46
CA ARG A 138 9.41 -7.59 -2.34
C ARG A 138 9.58 -7.28 -3.84
N ALA A 139 10.19 -6.16 -4.19
CA ALA A 139 10.44 -5.76 -5.57
C ALA A 139 11.33 -6.78 -6.29
N GLN A 140 10.82 -7.44 -7.31
CA GLN A 140 11.56 -8.44 -8.09
C GLN A 140 12.02 -7.89 -9.42
N THR A 141 11.14 -7.16 -10.14
CA THR A 141 11.47 -6.60 -11.45
C THR A 141 12.44 -5.41 -11.32
N SER A 142 13.24 -5.19 -12.36
CA SER A 142 14.13 -4.01 -12.43
C SER A 142 13.33 -2.70 -12.32
N TYR A 143 12.12 -2.69 -12.89
CA TYR A 143 11.24 -1.53 -12.83
C TYR A 143 10.79 -1.23 -11.40
N ALA A 144 10.19 -2.21 -10.71
CA ALA A 144 9.74 -2.04 -9.33
C ALA A 144 10.89 -1.67 -8.40
N LYS A 145 12.06 -2.31 -8.53
CA LYS A 145 13.26 -1.97 -7.75
C LYS A 145 13.66 -0.51 -7.93
N THR A 146 13.70 -0.02 -9.18
CA THR A 146 14.06 1.36 -9.48
C THR A 146 13.04 2.35 -8.90
N GLN A 147 11.74 2.03 -8.99
CA GLN A 147 10.67 2.87 -8.44
C GLN A 147 10.73 2.95 -6.92
N VAL A 148 10.82 1.79 -6.26
CA VAL A 148 10.85 1.72 -4.79
C VAL A 148 12.12 2.38 -4.25
N GLU A 149 13.29 2.15 -4.88
CA GLU A 149 14.53 2.82 -4.49
C GLU A 149 14.40 4.34 -4.62
N MET A 150 13.82 4.83 -5.70
CA MET A 150 13.60 6.27 -5.88
C MET A 150 12.66 6.83 -4.81
N ALA A 151 11.54 6.17 -4.53
CA ALA A 151 10.58 6.60 -3.51
C ALA A 151 11.23 6.60 -2.11
N HIS A 152 11.99 5.56 -1.78
CA HIS A 152 12.70 5.45 -0.52
C HIS A 152 13.72 6.58 -0.34
N LEU A 153 14.54 6.86 -1.37
CA LEU A 153 15.51 7.95 -1.33
C LEU A 153 14.83 9.33 -1.20
N GLN A 154 13.73 9.56 -1.92
CA GLN A 154 12.96 10.80 -1.83
C GLN A 154 12.37 10.98 -0.42
N TYR A 155 11.85 9.93 0.18
CA TYR A 155 11.29 9.97 1.53
C TYR A 155 12.36 10.16 2.60
N MET A 156 13.51 9.52 2.44
CA MET A 156 14.65 9.62 3.38
C MET A 156 15.43 10.93 3.26
N LEU A 157 15.48 11.56 2.08
CA LEU A 157 16.26 12.76 1.83
C LEU A 157 16.05 13.89 2.86
N PRO A 158 14.81 14.33 3.18
CA PRO A 158 14.58 15.36 4.19
C PRO A 158 14.88 14.87 5.63
N ARG A 159 14.90 13.56 5.84
CA ARG A 159 15.16 12.92 7.13
C ARG A 159 16.66 12.78 7.39
N LEU A 160 17.45 12.41 6.39
CA LEU A 160 18.91 12.27 6.46
C LEU A 160 19.61 13.60 6.79
N THR A 161 19.19 14.70 6.23
CA THR A 161 19.84 16.01 6.42
C THR A 161 19.90 16.49 7.86
N ARG A 162 19.21 15.83 8.78
CA ARG A 162 19.18 16.16 10.20
C ARG A 162 19.65 15.04 11.13
N MET A 163 19.75 13.80 10.65
CA MET A 163 20.30 12.68 11.43
C MET A 163 21.83 12.76 11.54
N TRP A 164 22.52 13.21 10.50
CA TRP A 164 23.99 13.27 10.44
C TRP A 164 24.62 14.32 11.36
N SER A 165 23.88 15.36 11.73
CA SER A 165 24.38 16.34 12.70
C SER A 165 24.65 15.75 14.11
N HIS A 166 24.12 14.55 14.39
CA HIS A 166 24.38 13.83 15.63
C HIS A 166 25.66 12.97 15.59
N LEU A 167 25.98 12.38 14.45
CA LEU A 167 27.19 11.57 14.27
C LEU A 167 28.45 12.43 14.31
N ASP A 168 28.40 13.67 13.82
CA ASP A 168 29.51 14.63 13.91
C ASP A 168 29.86 15.03 15.36
N ARG A 169 28.84 15.11 16.25
CA ARG A 169 29.10 15.42 17.68
C ARG A 169 29.71 14.25 18.45
N GLN A 170 29.46 13.02 18.05
CA GLN A 170 30.07 11.83 18.67
C GLN A 170 31.53 11.61 18.26
N ARG A 171 31.98 12.12 17.10
CA ARG A 171 33.37 12.07 16.63
C ARG A 171 34.24 13.27 17.04
N GLY A 172 33.67 14.31 17.63
CA GLY A 172 34.34 15.56 17.96
C GLY A 172 35.09 15.56 19.29
N GLY A 173 36.20 14.87 19.36
CA GLY A 173 37.27 15.21 20.24
C GLY A 173 38.14 16.28 19.59
N GLY A 174 38.05 17.55 20.02
CA GLY A 174 39.05 18.57 19.87
C GLY A 174 39.23 19.29 18.52
N GLY A 175 38.88 20.56 18.45
CA GLY A 175 39.53 21.56 17.61
C GLY A 175 38.94 21.85 16.23
N THR A 176 38.34 23.03 16.12
CA THR A 176 38.35 23.93 14.93
C THR A 176 37.98 23.36 13.55
N ASN A 177 36.83 22.63 13.40
CA ASN A 177 36.32 22.35 12.08
C ASN A 177 34.81 22.53 12.02
N ARG A 178 34.29 23.76 12.15
CA ARG A 178 32.88 24.10 11.93
C ARG A 178 32.45 24.03 10.46
N GLY A 179 33.38 23.86 9.53
CA GLY A 179 33.14 23.87 8.08
C GLY A 179 33.00 22.48 7.43
N THR A 180 33.54 21.41 8.05
CA THR A 180 33.56 20.08 7.42
C THR A 180 32.26 19.29 7.56
N GLY A 181 31.49 19.49 8.62
CA GLY A 181 30.22 18.81 8.83
C GLY A 181 29.10 19.30 7.88
N GLU A 182 29.03 20.60 7.63
CA GLU A 182 28.06 21.17 6.66
C GLU A 182 28.40 20.74 5.23
N THR A 183 29.65 20.75 4.85
CA THR A 183 30.10 20.31 3.52
C THR A 183 29.87 18.83 3.28
N GLN A 184 29.96 17.98 4.30
CA GLN A 184 29.69 16.53 4.18
C GLN A 184 28.19 16.26 3.96
N ILE A 185 27.33 16.93 4.71
CA ILE A 185 25.84 16.83 4.54
C ILE A 185 25.43 17.29 3.13
N GLU A 186 26.05 18.37 2.63
CA GLU A 186 25.77 18.87 1.27
C GLU A 186 26.28 17.89 0.20
N ALA A 187 27.43 17.27 0.43
CA ALA A 187 27.96 16.23 -0.46
C ALA A 187 27.05 15.01 -0.50
N ASP A 188 26.59 14.53 0.65
CA ASP A 188 25.67 13.40 0.73
C ASP A 188 24.31 13.70 0.09
N LYS A 189 23.75 14.89 0.33
CA LYS A 189 22.55 15.34 -0.39
C LYS A 189 22.75 15.33 -1.91
N ARG A 190 23.89 15.80 -2.38
CA ARG A 190 24.21 15.83 -3.81
C ARG A 190 24.30 14.42 -4.38
N ILE A 191 24.92 13.48 -3.66
CA ILE A 191 25.00 12.07 -4.08
C ILE A 191 23.59 11.48 -4.20
N ILE A 192 22.73 11.69 -3.20
CA ILE A 192 21.37 11.17 -3.21
C ILE A 192 20.54 11.83 -4.33
N ASN A 193 20.63 13.14 -4.49
CA ASN A 193 19.94 13.84 -5.58
C ASN A 193 20.40 13.36 -6.96
N ASN A 194 21.70 13.13 -7.15
CA ASN A 194 22.23 12.56 -8.40
C ASN A 194 21.69 11.13 -8.61
N ARG A 195 21.61 10.32 -7.54
CA ARG A 195 21.03 8.97 -7.64
C ARG A 195 19.55 9.01 -8.02
N ILE A 196 18.77 9.90 -7.41
CA ILE A 196 17.35 10.12 -7.76
C ILE A 196 17.22 10.56 -9.24
N ALA A 197 18.09 11.44 -9.70
CA ALA A 197 18.07 11.88 -11.11
C ALA A 197 18.34 10.71 -12.07
N LEU A 198 19.34 9.87 -11.80
CA LEU A 198 19.65 8.67 -12.58
C LEU A 198 18.48 7.67 -12.58
N LEU A 199 17.91 7.39 -11.42
CA LEU A 199 16.75 6.49 -11.30
C LEU A 199 15.54 7.02 -12.09
N ARG A 200 15.33 8.33 -12.10
CA ARG A 200 14.26 8.97 -12.88
C ARG A 200 14.48 8.83 -14.38
N GLU A 201 15.71 8.93 -14.86
CA GLU A 201 16.04 8.68 -16.28
C GLU A 201 15.85 7.21 -16.65
N ASP A 202 16.26 6.28 -15.79
CA ASP A 202 16.06 4.85 -15.99
C ASP A 202 14.56 4.52 -16.07
N LEU A 203 13.73 5.07 -15.18
CA LEU A 203 12.27 4.90 -15.23
C LEU A 203 11.68 5.40 -16.53
N LYS A 204 12.06 6.62 -16.98
CA LYS A 204 11.59 7.15 -18.29
C LYS A 204 11.94 6.24 -19.46
N ARG A 205 13.13 5.59 -19.42
CA ARG A 205 13.55 4.64 -20.44
C ARG A 205 12.72 3.37 -20.42
N ILE A 206 12.48 2.82 -19.23
CA ILE A 206 11.67 1.61 -19.03
C ILE A 206 10.21 1.87 -19.43
N ASP A 207 9.62 3.02 -19.04
CA ASP A 207 8.25 3.41 -19.40
C ASP A 207 8.05 3.44 -20.93
N LYS A 208 9.01 3.97 -21.69
CA LYS A 208 8.96 3.95 -23.15
C LYS A 208 8.95 2.52 -23.72
N GLN A 209 9.76 1.63 -23.14
CA GLN A 209 9.80 0.22 -23.57
C GLN A 209 8.48 -0.49 -23.23
N MET A 210 7.94 -0.26 -22.03
CA MET A 210 6.66 -0.82 -21.61
C MET A 210 5.50 -0.30 -22.44
N ALA A 211 5.46 0.99 -22.77
CA ALA A 211 4.45 1.57 -23.64
C ALA A 211 4.43 0.88 -25.03
N THR A 212 5.60 0.60 -25.62
CA THR A 212 5.70 -0.13 -26.88
C THR A 212 5.19 -1.58 -26.75
N GLN A 213 5.52 -2.27 -25.66
CA GLN A 213 5.01 -3.62 -25.39
C GLN A 213 3.49 -3.63 -25.18
N ARG A 214 2.94 -2.60 -24.51
CA ARG A 214 1.50 -2.45 -24.27
C ARG A 214 0.71 -2.23 -25.57
N GLN A 215 1.23 -1.45 -26.51
CA GLN A 215 0.60 -1.27 -27.83
C GLN A 215 0.39 -2.59 -28.58
N ASN A 216 1.30 -3.55 -28.44
CA ASN A 216 1.18 -4.86 -29.05
C ASN A 216 0.13 -5.77 -28.39
N ARG A 217 -0.34 -5.45 -27.16
CA ARG A 217 -1.41 -6.16 -26.44
C ARG A 217 -2.81 -5.67 -26.80
N GLY A 218 -2.94 -4.71 -27.71
CA GLY A 218 -4.07 -3.79 -27.92
C GLY A 218 -5.41 -4.38 -28.38
N LYS A 219 -5.56 -5.70 -28.62
CA LYS A 219 -6.81 -6.27 -29.14
C LYS A 219 -7.67 -6.99 -28.07
N MET A 220 -7.12 -7.37 -26.95
CA MET A 220 -7.83 -8.10 -25.92
C MET A 220 -8.44 -7.15 -24.86
N VAL A 221 -9.58 -7.53 -24.32
CA VAL A 221 -10.18 -6.82 -23.18
C VAL A 221 -9.26 -6.98 -21.96
N ARG A 222 -9.06 -5.91 -21.20
CA ARG A 222 -8.19 -5.87 -20.02
C ARG A 222 -9.04 -5.83 -18.77
N VAL A 223 -8.84 -6.78 -17.88
CA VAL A 223 -9.52 -6.91 -16.60
C VAL A 223 -8.47 -6.75 -15.50
N ALA A 224 -8.67 -5.81 -14.57
CA ALA A 224 -7.77 -5.61 -13.45
C ALA A 224 -8.43 -6.04 -12.13
N LEU A 225 -7.72 -6.87 -11.35
CA LEU A 225 -8.09 -7.19 -9.98
C LEU A 225 -7.62 -6.04 -9.07
N VAL A 226 -8.54 -5.39 -8.40
CA VAL A 226 -8.26 -4.31 -7.43
C VAL A 226 -8.84 -4.68 -6.07
N GLY A 227 -8.34 -4.07 -5.02
CA GLY A 227 -8.84 -4.32 -3.66
C GLY A 227 -7.75 -4.15 -2.62
N TYR A 228 -8.15 -4.18 -1.36
CA TYR A 228 -7.26 -4.00 -0.23
C TYR A 228 -6.19 -5.10 -0.16
N THR A 229 -5.16 -4.94 0.66
CA THR A 229 -4.16 -5.99 0.89
C THR A 229 -4.80 -7.22 1.51
N ASN A 230 -4.32 -8.41 1.15
CA ASN A 230 -4.76 -9.71 1.73
C ASN A 230 -6.25 -10.08 1.54
N VAL A 231 -6.99 -9.44 0.63
CA VAL A 231 -8.40 -9.80 0.33
C VAL A 231 -8.54 -11.04 -0.57
N GLY A 232 -7.42 -11.56 -1.10
CA GLY A 232 -7.38 -12.78 -1.93
C GLY A 232 -7.30 -12.54 -3.43
N LYS A 233 -6.80 -11.37 -3.91
CA LYS A 233 -6.62 -11.07 -5.33
C LYS A 233 -5.77 -12.11 -6.06
N SER A 234 -4.57 -12.41 -5.56
CA SER A 234 -3.65 -13.39 -6.17
C SER A 234 -4.20 -14.82 -6.13
N THR A 235 -4.95 -15.18 -5.08
CA THR A 235 -5.68 -16.46 -5.02
C THR A 235 -6.73 -16.52 -6.11
N MET A 236 -7.47 -15.45 -6.33
CA MET A 236 -8.47 -15.35 -7.38
C MET A 236 -7.83 -15.40 -8.78
N MET A 237 -6.70 -14.72 -8.97
CA MET A 237 -5.91 -14.81 -10.19
C MET A 237 -5.58 -16.27 -10.54
N ASN A 238 -5.12 -17.04 -9.55
CA ASN A 238 -4.80 -18.47 -9.74
C ASN A 238 -6.02 -19.30 -10.11
N LEU A 239 -7.15 -19.09 -9.45
CA LEU A 239 -8.39 -19.81 -9.73
C LEU A 239 -8.92 -19.53 -11.15
N LEU A 240 -8.85 -18.29 -11.60
CA LEU A 240 -9.35 -17.89 -12.92
C LEU A 240 -8.39 -18.29 -14.04
N SER A 241 -7.07 -18.22 -13.81
CA SER A 241 -6.05 -18.52 -14.83
C SER A 241 -5.65 -20.01 -14.90
N LYS A 242 -6.19 -20.86 -14.02
CA LYS A 242 -5.84 -22.30 -13.89
C LYS A 242 -4.31 -22.52 -13.77
N SER A 243 -3.63 -21.62 -13.08
CA SER A 243 -2.17 -21.67 -12.91
C SER A 243 -1.81 -21.48 -11.44
N ASP A 244 -0.74 -22.13 -11.02
CA ASP A 244 -0.23 -22.02 -9.66
C ASP A 244 0.72 -20.82 -9.55
N VAL A 245 0.23 -19.71 -9.03
CA VAL A 245 1.07 -18.61 -8.52
C VAL A 245 1.12 -18.72 -7.02
N PHE A 246 2.29 -18.53 -6.48
CA PHE A 246 2.52 -18.50 -5.05
C PHE A 246 1.70 -17.36 -4.40
N ALA A 247 0.68 -17.72 -3.66
CA ALA A 247 -0.15 -16.77 -2.90
C ALA A 247 0.23 -16.92 -1.42
N GLU A 248 0.93 -15.93 -0.87
CA GLU A 248 1.24 -15.86 0.56
C GLU A 248 0.14 -15.12 1.32
N ASN A 249 -0.13 -15.54 2.56
CA ASN A 249 -0.95 -14.79 3.51
C ASN A 249 -0.10 -13.71 4.18
N LYS A 250 0.45 -12.79 3.39
CA LYS A 250 1.24 -11.64 3.83
C LYS A 250 0.79 -10.40 3.09
N LEU A 251 0.94 -9.24 3.73
CA LEU A 251 0.65 -7.97 3.08
C LEU A 251 1.64 -7.73 1.93
N PHE A 252 1.15 -7.15 0.84
CA PHE A 252 1.94 -6.87 -0.36
C PHE A 252 2.65 -8.12 -0.93
N ALA A 253 2.00 -9.29 -0.89
CA ALA A 253 2.52 -10.49 -1.53
C ALA A 253 2.81 -10.28 -3.02
N THR A 254 2.00 -9.47 -3.68
CA THR A 254 2.19 -9.03 -5.08
C THR A 254 2.55 -7.56 -5.09
N LEU A 255 3.78 -7.22 -5.45
CA LEU A 255 4.24 -5.86 -5.70
C LEU A 255 4.39 -5.59 -7.20
N ASP A 256 4.83 -6.58 -7.95
CA ASP A 256 4.96 -6.52 -9.40
C ASP A 256 3.65 -6.97 -10.05
N THR A 257 3.10 -6.15 -10.94
CA THR A 257 1.87 -6.51 -11.65
C THR A 257 2.07 -7.76 -12.50
N THR A 258 1.27 -8.77 -12.26
CA THR A 258 1.26 -9.98 -13.07
C THR A 258 0.11 -9.92 -14.05
N VAL A 259 0.40 -9.94 -15.35
CA VAL A 259 -0.61 -9.98 -16.42
C VAL A 259 -0.65 -11.36 -17.05
N ARG A 260 -1.84 -11.95 -17.15
CA ARG A 260 -2.07 -13.27 -17.73
C ARG A 260 -3.17 -13.26 -18.75
N LYS A 261 -3.00 -14.06 -19.79
CA LYS A 261 -4.07 -14.36 -20.72
C LYS A 261 -4.94 -15.44 -20.11
N VAL A 262 -6.21 -15.12 -19.88
CA VAL A 262 -7.24 -16.03 -19.40
C VAL A 262 -8.25 -16.25 -20.51
N THR A 263 -8.77 -17.47 -20.63
CA THR A 263 -9.81 -17.82 -21.59
C THR A 263 -10.98 -18.43 -20.83
N ILE A 264 -12.16 -17.84 -20.96
CA ILE A 264 -13.42 -18.38 -20.46
C ILE A 264 -14.31 -18.61 -21.68
N ASP A 265 -14.81 -19.81 -21.86
CA ASP A 265 -15.70 -20.19 -22.96
C ASP A 265 -15.28 -19.64 -24.35
N ASN A 266 -14.01 -19.85 -24.72
CA ASN A 266 -13.40 -19.37 -25.97
C ASN A 266 -13.21 -17.86 -26.11
N LEU A 267 -13.51 -17.06 -25.10
CA LEU A 267 -13.26 -15.62 -25.06
C LEU A 267 -11.97 -15.32 -24.31
N PRO A 268 -10.86 -14.96 -25.02
CA PRO A 268 -9.62 -14.59 -24.36
C PRO A 268 -9.65 -13.13 -23.91
N PHE A 269 -9.12 -12.88 -22.70
CA PHE A 269 -8.89 -11.56 -22.16
C PHE A 269 -7.59 -11.52 -21.34
N LEU A 270 -7.10 -10.33 -21.02
CA LEU A 270 -5.96 -10.14 -20.13
C LEU A 270 -6.47 -9.87 -18.72
N LEU A 271 -6.00 -10.67 -17.76
CA LEU A 271 -6.27 -10.49 -16.34
C LEU A 271 -4.99 -10.02 -15.66
N SER A 272 -5.04 -8.88 -14.97
CA SER A 272 -3.91 -8.32 -14.22
C SER A 272 -4.19 -8.37 -12.72
N ASP A 273 -3.23 -8.89 -11.95
CA ASP A 273 -3.20 -8.76 -10.49
C ASP A 273 -2.41 -7.51 -10.12
N THR A 274 -2.99 -6.65 -9.29
CA THR A 274 -2.41 -5.38 -8.91
C THR A 274 -1.93 -5.39 -7.47
N VAL A 275 -1.10 -4.42 -7.13
CA VAL A 275 -0.69 -4.19 -5.74
C VAL A 275 -1.91 -3.95 -4.86
N GLY A 276 -1.95 -4.57 -3.68
CA GLY A 276 -3.02 -4.33 -2.72
C GLY A 276 -2.98 -2.91 -2.18
N PHE A 277 -4.14 -2.28 -2.13
CA PHE A 277 -4.30 -0.99 -1.47
C PHE A 277 -4.22 -1.14 0.04
N ILE A 278 -3.78 -0.10 0.71
CA ILE A 278 -3.72 -0.01 2.15
C ILE A 278 -4.03 1.43 2.57
N ARG A 279 -4.59 1.62 3.74
CA ARG A 279 -4.84 2.95 4.28
C ARG A 279 -3.54 3.73 4.52
N LYS A 280 -3.62 5.05 4.47
CA LYS A 280 -2.47 5.96 4.67
C LYS A 280 -1.29 5.64 3.73
N LEU A 281 -1.59 5.16 2.51
CA LEU A 281 -0.56 4.96 1.50
C LEU A 281 0.04 6.33 1.14
N PRO A 282 1.34 6.55 1.28
CA PRO A 282 1.95 7.85 1.02
C PRO A 282 1.74 8.29 -0.43
N HIS A 283 1.34 9.54 -0.66
CA HIS A 283 1.11 10.08 -2.01
C HIS A 283 2.34 9.94 -2.93
N ASN A 284 3.55 10.11 -2.38
CA ASN A 284 4.80 9.91 -3.12
C ASN A 284 4.98 8.47 -3.60
N LEU A 285 4.44 7.49 -2.85
CA LEU A 285 4.42 6.08 -3.26
C LEU A 285 3.41 5.84 -4.36
N VAL A 286 2.22 6.44 -4.29
CA VAL A 286 1.22 6.35 -5.35
C VAL A 286 1.79 6.85 -6.68
N GLU A 287 2.58 7.93 -6.67
CA GLU A 287 3.29 8.41 -7.87
C GLU A 287 4.38 7.45 -8.33
N SER A 288 5.11 6.84 -7.40
CA SER A 288 6.15 5.85 -7.72
C SER A 288 5.58 4.54 -8.26
N PHE A 289 4.37 4.15 -7.83
CA PHE A 289 3.64 2.98 -8.35
C PHE A 289 2.76 3.28 -9.56
N LYS A 290 2.95 4.42 -10.20
CA LYS A 290 2.16 4.85 -11.35
C LYS A 290 2.00 3.74 -12.40
N SER A 291 3.04 2.97 -12.69
CA SER A 291 2.98 1.94 -13.72
C SER A 291 2.27 0.65 -13.28
N THR A 292 2.33 0.28 -12.01
CA THR A 292 1.53 -0.83 -11.49
C THR A 292 0.06 -0.44 -11.41
N LEU A 293 -0.20 0.84 -11.18
CA LEU A 293 -1.53 1.43 -11.20
C LEU A 293 -1.98 1.81 -12.62
N ASP A 294 -1.07 1.92 -13.59
CA ASP A 294 -1.41 2.11 -15.02
C ASP A 294 -2.24 0.93 -15.56
N GLU A 295 -2.04 -0.30 -15.05
CA GLU A 295 -2.89 -1.44 -15.43
C GLU A 295 -4.35 -1.24 -14.96
N VAL A 296 -4.57 -0.55 -13.84
CA VAL A 296 -5.92 -0.16 -13.36
C VAL A 296 -6.50 0.93 -14.26
N ARG A 297 -5.69 1.91 -14.66
CA ARG A 297 -6.09 3.03 -15.54
C ARG A 297 -6.42 2.58 -16.96
N GLU A 298 -5.67 1.59 -17.46
CA GLU A 298 -5.85 1.03 -18.79
C GLU A 298 -6.84 -0.14 -18.83
N ALA A 299 -7.41 -0.53 -17.68
CA ALA A 299 -8.39 -1.60 -17.60
C ALA A 299 -9.71 -1.20 -18.26
N ASP A 300 -10.33 -2.13 -18.93
CA ASP A 300 -11.68 -2.01 -19.48
C ASP A 300 -12.76 -2.41 -18.46
N LEU A 301 -12.38 -3.30 -17.52
CA LEU A 301 -13.19 -3.82 -16.44
C LEU A 301 -12.39 -3.91 -15.17
N LEU A 302 -12.92 -3.43 -14.07
CA LEU A 302 -12.36 -3.60 -12.73
C LEU A 302 -13.09 -4.73 -12.01
N VAL A 303 -12.33 -5.60 -11.33
CA VAL A 303 -12.86 -6.60 -10.41
C VAL A 303 -12.38 -6.23 -9.02
N HIS A 304 -13.25 -5.57 -8.26
CA HIS A 304 -12.96 -5.09 -6.92
C HIS A 304 -13.22 -6.20 -5.91
N VAL A 305 -12.15 -6.73 -5.34
CA VAL A 305 -12.19 -7.82 -4.37
C VAL A 305 -12.20 -7.26 -2.96
N VAL A 306 -13.19 -7.65 -2.17
CA VAL A 306 -13.43 -7.20 -0.79
C VAL A 306 -13.45 -8.40 0.14
N ASP A 307 -12.78 -8.31 1.29
CA ASP A 307 -12.82 -9.33 2.34
C ASP A 307 -14.00 -9.08 3.28
N ILE A 308 -15.12 -9.81 3.06
CA ILE A 308 -16.33 -9.63 3.87
C ILE A 308 -16.20 -10.12 5.31
N SER A 309 -15.22 -10.96 5.59
CA SER A 309 -14.95 -11.45 6.95
C SER A 309 -14.28 -10.40 7.85
N HIS A 310 -13.72 -9.35 7.24
CA HIS A 310 -13.07 -8.28 8.00
C HIS A 310 -14.10 -7.32 8.61
N PRO A 311 -14.03 -6.98 9.91
CA PRO A 311 -15.02 -6.10 10.55
C PRO A 311 -15.14 -4.72 9.86
N ASN A 312 -14.07 -4.16 9.31
CA ASN A 312 -14.05 -2.87 8.61
C ASN A 312 -13.95 -2.98 7.08
N PHE A 313 -14.60 -3.98 6.46
CA PHE A 313 -14.56 -4.14 5.02
C PHE A 313 -15.16 -2.94 4.26
N GLU A 314 -16.10 -2.20 4.85
CA GLU A 314 -16.67 -0.98 4.26
C GLU A 314 -15.64 0.14 4.14
N GLU A 315 -14.87 0.38 5.21
CA GLU A 315 -13.78 1.36 5.17
C GLU A 315 -12.70 0.94 4.16
N GLN A 316 -12.35 -0.36 4.12
CA GLN A 316 -11.41 -0.88 3.14
C GLN A 316 -11.93 -0.68 1.70
N TYR A 317 -13.22 -0.91 1.46
CA TYR A 317 -13.86 -0.64 0.18
C TYR A 317 -13.76 0.84 -0.19
N GLU A 318 -14.11 1.74 0.74
CA GLU A 318 -14.06 3.20 0.53
C GLU A 318 -12.64 3.69 0.23
N VAL A 319 -11.62 3.20 0.95
CA VAL A 319 -10.20 3.54 0.72
C VAL A 319 -9.77 3.17 -0.70
N VAL A 320 -10.17 1.98 -1.18
CA VAL A 320 -9.86 1.53 -2.54
C VAL A 320 -10.58 2.40 -3.56
N GLU A 321 -11.85 2.69 -3.37
CA GLU A 321 -12.67 3.54 -4.23
C GLU A 321 -12.10 4.96 -4.34
N GLN A 322 -11.75 5.55 -3.20
CA GLN A 322 -11.13 6.87 -3.18
C GLN A 322 -9.81 6.87 -3.94
N THR A 323 -8.96 5.87 -3.73
CA THR A 323 -7.66 5.78 -4.40
C THR A 323 -7.82 5.59 -5.91
N ILE A 324 -8.77 4.74 -6.36
CA ILE A 324 -9.07 4.57 -7.80
C ILE A 324 -9.55 5.89 -8.41
N ASN A 325 -10.44 6.60 -7.72
CA ASN A 325 -10.93 7.89 -8.19
C ASN A 325 -9.80 8.93 -8.29
N GLU A 326 -8.90 9.01 -7.32
CA GLU A 326 -7.72 9.89 -7.37
C GLU A 326 -6.79 9.53 -8.53
N LEU A 327 -6.57 8.24 -8.79
CA LEU A 327 -5.76 7.76 -9.91
C LEU A 327 -6.35 8.16 -11.26
N LEU A 328 -7.65 8.04 -11.42
CA LEU A 328 -8.35 8.39 -12.66
C LEU A 328 -8.43 9.91 -12.86
N GLN A 329 -8.44 10.71 -11.78
CA GLN A 329 -8.51 12.18 -11.85
C GLN A 329 -7.15 12.85 -12.12
N LYS A 330 -6.04 12.28 -11.67
CA LYS A 330 -4.70 12.91 -11.77
C LYS A 330 -4.19 13.17 -13.19
N ASP A 331 -4.79 12.57 -14.21
CA ASP A 331 -4.40 12.86 -15.61
C ASP A 331 -4.72 14.28 -16.08
N TYR A 332 -5.54 15.02 -15.36
CA TYR A 332 -5.88 16.41 -15.69
C TYR A 332 -4.79 17.43 -15.35
N HIS A 333 -3.81 17.08 -14.49
CA HIS A 333 -2.87 18.05 -13.94
C HIS A 333 -1.39 17.85 -14.34
N ILE A 334 -1.05 16.76 -15.05
CA ILE A 334 0.36 16.41 -15.32
C ILE A 334 1.02 17.33 -16.37
N GLU A 335 0.25 18.10 -17.14
CA GLU A 335 0.84 19.05 -18.12
C GLU A 335 1.24 20.41 -17.53
N GLU A 336 0.87 20.77 -16.29
CA GLU A 336 1.03 22.16 -15.81
C GLU A 336 2.05 22.38 -14.68
N SER A 337 2.62 21.36 -14.05
CA SER A 337 3.61 21.62 -13.00
C SER A 337 4.73 20.59 -12.97
N ASP A 338 5.76 20.85 -13.73
CA ASP A 338 7.11 20.43 -13.37
C ASP A 338 7.62 21.48 -12.34
N PRO A 339 7.61 21.18 -11.03
CA PRO A 339 8.02 22.14 -9.99
C PRO A 339 9.49 22.58 -10.12
N TRP A 340 10.24 21.94 -11.02
CA TRP A 340 11.67 22.15 -11.24
C TRP A 340 11.99 22.79 -12.59
N ASN A 341 10.98 23.13 -13.40
CA ASN A 341 11.19 23.85 -14.64
C ASN A 341 10.96 25.36 -14.42
N ASP A 342 11.97 26.03 -13.90
CA ASP A 342 12.00 27.48 -13.66
C ASP A 342 11.91 28.34 -14.95
N ARG A 343 11.67 27.76 -16.12
CA ARG A 343 11.41 28.50 -17.34
C ARG A 343 9.98 29.01 -17.36
N LYS A 344 9.81 30.30 -17.07
CA LYS A 344 8.53 31.00 -17.31
C LYS A 344 8.17 30.85 -18.80
N PRO A 345 7.02 30.27 -19.14
CA PRO A 345 6.61 30.11 -20.53
C PRO A 345 6.46 31.48 -21.19
N ASN A 346 6.99 31.64 -22.40
CA ASN A 346 6.87 32.88 -23.17
C ASN A 346 5.41 33.19 -23.49
N ALA A 347 5.06 34.48 -23.62
CA ALA A 347 3.68 34.95 -23.82
C ALA A 347 2.96 34.33 -25.05
N GLY A 348 3.72 33.80 -26.04
CA GLY A 348 3.19 33.05 -27.19
C GLY A 348 2.73 31.62 -26.86
N GLU A 349 3.41 30.93 -25.96
CA GLU A 349 3.07 29.55 -25.57
C GLU A 349 1.79 29.50 -24.72
N ARG A 350 1.48 30.57 -23.97
CA ARG A 350 0.23 30.68 -23.21
C ARG A 350 -1.02 30.73 -24.08
N LYS A 351 -0.94 31.29 -25.30
CA LYS A 351 -2.08 31.38 -26.23
C LYS A 351 -2.39 30.03 -26.93
N TYR A 352 -1.40 29.18 -27.13
CA TYR A 352 -1.61 27.87 -27.72
C TYR A 352 -2.19 26.85 -26.73
N ARG A 353 -1.77 26.91 -25.43
CA ARG A 353 -2.28 26.02 -24.36
C ARG A 353 -3.75 26.28 -23.98
N ALA A 354 -4.28 27.48 -24.23
CA ALA A 354 -5.66 27.83 -23.89
C ALA A 354 -6.73 27.31 -24.88
N LYS A 355 -6.35 26.81 -26.06
CA LYS A 355 -7.30 26.42 -27.10
C LYS A 355 -7.70 24.92 -27.12
N ASP A 356 -6.96 24.04 -26.44
CA ASP A 356 -7.21 22.59 -26.45
C ASP A 356 -7.66 22.01 -25.10
N LYS A 357 -8.38 22.78 -24.27
CA LYS A 357 -9.12 22.19 -23.16
C LYS A 357 -10.33 21.43 -23.69
N LYS A 358 -10.12 20.32 -24.39
CA LYS A 358 -11.13 19.27 -24.50
C LYS A 358 -11.29 18.72 -23.10
N GLN A 359 -12.47 18.93 -22.50
CA GLN A 359 -12.93 18.17 -21.35
C GLN A 359 -12.93 16.69 -21.75
N THR A 360 -11.86 15.99 -21.43
CA THR A 360 -11.82 14.54 -21.57
C THR A 360 -12.71 14.00 -20.47
N VAL A 361 -13.88 13.50 -20.83
CA VAL A 361 -14.78 12.80 -19.90
C VAL A 361 -13.97 11.58 -19.41
N ILE A 362 -13.66 11.54 -18.12
CA ILE A 362 -13.03 10.37 -17.50
C ILE A 362 -14.06 9.24 -17.60
N ASN A 363 -13.81 8.31 -18.48
CA ASN A 363 -14.66 7.14 -18.61
C ASN A 363 -14.16 6.12 -17.56
N ARG A 364 -14.77 6.13 -16.35
CA ARG A 364 -14.47 5.12 -15.33
C ARG A 364 -14.78 3.74 -15.92
N PRO A 365 -13.88 2.76 -15.81
CA PRO A 365 -14.16 1.39 -16.22
C PRO A 365 -15.36 0.82 -15.50
N GLU A 366 -16.07 -0.10 -16.15
CA GLU A 366 -17.13 -0.87 -15.49
C GLU A 366 -16.53 -1.69 -14.35
N GLU A 367 -17.29 -1.85 -13.25
CA GLU A 367 -16.82 -2.50 -12.05
C GLU A 367 -17.70 -3.68 -11.66
N ILE A 368 -17.05 -4.79 -11.30
CA ILE A 368 -17.64 -5.94 -10.60
C ILE A 368 -17.11 -5.93 -9.18
N VAL A 369 -17.99 -5.99 -8.18
CA VAL A 369 -17.61 -6.11 -6.77
C VAL A 369 -17.73 -7.57 -6.33
N VAL A 370 -16.64 -8.10 -5.81
CA VAL A 370 -16.50 -9.49 -5.37
C VAL A 370 -16.27 -9.55 -3.88
N PHE A 371 -17.28 -9.93 -3.13
CA PHE A 371 -17.16 -10.19 -1.69
C PHE A 371 -16.59 -11.59 -1.48
N ASN A 372 -15.32 -11.64 -1.11
CA ASN A 372 -14.58 -12.88 -0.88
C ASN A 372 -14.54 -13.25 0.61
N LYS A 373 -14.14 -14.49 0.91
CA LYS A 373 -13.98 -15.07 2.24
C LYS A 373 -15.30 -15.24 3.01
N ILE A 374 -16.39 -15.54 2.31
CA ILE A 374 -17.67 -15.88 2.96
C ILE A 374 -17.56 -17.09 3.91
N ASP A 375 -16.56 -17.94 3.74
CA ASP A 375 -16.24 -19.08 4.61
C ASP A 375 -15.68 -18.67 5.97
N ALA A 376 -15.08 -17.50 6.07
CA ALA A 376 -14.54 -16.94 7.30
C ALA A 376 -15.49 -15.90 7.94
N PHE A 377 -16.61 -15.59 7.29
CA PHE A 377 -17.59 -14.68 7.84
C PHE A 377 -18.30 -15.28 9.05
N THR A 378 -18.25 -14.57 10.16
CA THR A 378 -18.92 -14.96 11.41
C THR A 378 -19.88 -13.87 11.85
N TYR A 379 -21.03 -14.25 12.39
CA TYR A 379 -21.96 -13.31 13.02
C TYR A 379 -22.52 -13.93 14.30
N THR A 380 -22.84 -13.08 15.26
CA THR A 380 -23.47 -13.48 16.51
C THR A 380 -24.92 -12.98 16.50
N PRO A 381 -25.93 -13.86 16.46
CA PRO A 381 -27.31 -13.43 16.52
C PRO A 381 -27.55 -12.61 17.78
N GLN A 382 -28.27 -11.49 17.65
CA GLN A 382 -28.69 -10.69 18.78
C GLN A 382 -29.70 -11.49 19.61
N ALA A 383 -29.53 -11.51 20.95
CA ALA A 383 -30.50 -12.13 21.82
C ALA A 383 -31.81 -11.35 21.78
N GLU A 384 -32.96 -12.06 21.88
CA GLU A 384 -34.29 -11.43 21.81
C GLU A 384 -34.53 -10.39 22.95
N ASP A 385 -33.79 -10.52 24.06
CA ASP A 385 -33.87 -9.62 25.22
C ASP A 385 -32.85 -8.44 25.14
N ASP A 386 -32.03 -8.36 24.10
CA ASP A 386 -31.04 -7.31 23.94
C ASP A 386 -31.67 -6.06 23.33
N LEU A 387 -31.85 -5.02 24.16
CA LEU A 387 -32.41 -3.72 23.75
C LEU A 387 -31.40 -2.78 23.08
N LEU A 388 -30.14 -3.19 22.95
CA LEU A 388 -29.14 -2.40 22.24
C LEU A 388 -29.40 -2.43 20.73
N PRO A 389 -29.12 -1.34 20.02
CA PRO A 389 -29.22 -1.37 18.56
C PRO A 389 -28.26 -2.44 18.01
N PRO A 390 -28.68 -3.20 16.96
CA PRO A 390 -27.84 -4.22 16.37
C PRO A 390 -26.51 -3.62 15.92
N THR A 391 -25.44 -4.23 16.41
CA THR A 391 -24.09 -3.93 15.97
C THR A 391 -23.80 -4.70 14.67
N ARG A 392 -22.71 -4.38 14.01
CA ARG A 392 -22.30 -5.06 12.79
C ARG A 392 -22.10 -6.57 12.97
N GLU A 393 -21.67 -6.99 14.14
CA GLU A 393 -21.47 -8.40 14.48
C GLU A 393 -22.78 -9.20 14.54
N ASN A 394 -23.93 -8.49 14.63
CA ASN A 394 -25.25 -9.08 14.67
C ASN A 394 -25.92 -9.20 13.30
N ILE A 395 -25.29 -8.68 12.22
CA ILE A 395 -25.87 -8.71 10.88
C ILE A 395 -25.51 -10.04 10.21
N SER A 396 -26.52 -10.78 9.78
CA SER A 396 -26.34 -12.03 9.04
C SER A 396 -25.79 -11.77 7.62
N LEU A 397 -25.15 -12.78 7.03
CA LEU A 397 -24.65 -12.67 5.65
C LEU A 397 -25.78 -12.37 4.64
N GLU A 398 -27.00 -12.86 4.88
CA GLU A 398 -28.14 -12.59 4.01
C GLU A 398 -28.62 -11.14 4.09
N GLU A 399 -28.68 -10.58 5.28
CA GLU A 399 -29.01 -9.15 5.48
C GLU A 399 -27.93 -8.26 4.87
N LEU A 400 -26.66 -8.63 5.04
CA LEU A 400 -25.53 -7.92 4.48
C LEU A 400 -25.58 -7.94 2.95
N LYS A 401 -25.90 -9.08 2.33
CA LYS A 401 -26.15 -9.20 0.89
C LYS A 401 -27.24 -8.25 0.44
N ARG A 402 -28.38 -8.20 1.12
CA ARG A 402 -29.51 -7.30 0.78
C ARG A 402 -29.09 -5.84 0.85
N THR A 403 -28.37 -5.44 1.88
CA THR A 403 -27.93 -4.06 2.10
C THR A 403 -26.94 -3.61 1.01
N TRP A 404 -25.95 -4.42 0.69
CA TRP A 404 -24.95 -4.08 -0.30
C TRP A 404 -25.44 -4.22 -1.75
N MET A 405 -26.30 -5.20 -2.03
CA MET A 405 -26.95 -5.30 -3.33
C MET A 405 -27.90 -4.14 -3.60
N ALA A 406 -28.46 -3.51 -2.55
CA ALA A 406 -29.25 -2.29 -2.71
C ALA A 406 -28.40 -1.04 -2.96
N LYS A 407 -27.18 -0.96 -2.42
CA LYS A 407 -26.22 0.14 -2.65
C LYS A 407 -25.57 0.06 -4.03
N LEU A 408 -25.28 -1.15 -4.49
CA LEU A 408 -24.60 -1.43 -5.75
C LEU A 408 -25.57 -1.99 -6.79
N ASN A 409 -25.16 -2.02 -8.05
CA ASN A 409 -25.94 -2.71 -9.07
C ASN A 409 -25.91 -4.23 -8.80
N PRO A 410 -27.05 -4.87 -8.51
CA PRO A 410 -27.09 -6.30 -8.17
C PRO A 410 -26.46 -7.22 -9.23
N SER A 411 -26.53 -6.80 -10.51
CA SER A 411 -25.96 -7.54 -11.63
C SER A 411 -24.41 -7.51 -11.68
N ASN A 412 -23.76 -6.73 -10.82
CA ASN A 412 -22.31 -6.56 -10.76
C ASN A 412 -21.72 -7.00 -9.41
N VAL A 413 -22.47 -7.73 -8.60
CA VAL A 413 -22.04 -8.16 -7.25
C VAL A 413 -22.09 -9.67 -7.14
N VAL A 414 -21.04 -10.26 -6.61
CA VAL A 414 -20.99 -11.69 -6.33
C VAL A 414 -20.29 -11.97 -4.99
N PHE A 415 -20.79 -12.99 -4.27
CA PHE A 415 -20.28 -13.41 -2.97
C PHE A 415 -19.62 -14.79 -3.11
N ILE A 416 -18.33 -14.90 -2.79
CA ILE A 416 -17.54 -16.10 -3.04
C ILE A 416 -16.70 -16.53 -1.84
N SER A 417 -16.26 -17.79 -1.87
CA SER A 417 -15.08 -18.24 -1.14
C SER A 417 -14.04 -18.74 -2.15
N ALA A 418 -12.96 -17.98 -2.31
CA ALA A 418 -11.85 -18.41 -3.13
C ALA A 418 -11.16 -19.65 -2.55
N ARG A 419 -11.13 -19.80 -1.22
CA ARG A 419 -10.54 -20.95 -0.52
C ARG A 419 -11.34 -22.23 -0.77
N ASN A 420 -12.65 -22.18 -0.55
CA ASN A 420 -13.55 -23.34 -0.67
C ASN A 420 -14.11 -23.50 -2.10
N LYS A 421 -13.73 -22.60 -3.02
CA LYS A 421 -14.22 -22.56 -4.42
C LYS A 421 -15.75 -22.41 -4.52
N THR A 422 -16.39 -21.75 -3.54
CA THR A 422 -17.85 -21.51 -3.54
C THR A 422 -18.16 -20.34 -4.48
N ASN A 423 -19.19 -20.50 -5.34
CA ASN A 423 -19.69 -19.50 -6.30
C ASN A 423 -18.62 -19.00 -7.32
N ILE A 424 -17.56 -19.77 -7.57
CA ILE A 424 -16.54 -19.41 -8.56
C ILE A 424 -17.09 -19.44 -9.99
N ASP A 425 -18.00 -20.38 -10.30
CA ASP A 425 -18.61 -20.47 -11.63
C ASP A 425 -19.53 -19.26 -11.89
N GLU A 426 -20.24 -18.76 -10.87
CA GLU A 426 -21.04 -17.53 -10.96
C GLU A 426 -20.13 -16.32 -11.26
N LEU A 427 -19.00 -16.20 -10.57
CA LEU A 427 -18.01 -15.18 -10.85
C LEU A 427 -17.46 -15.27 -12.28
N ARG A 428 -17.13 -16.48 -12.74
CA ARG A 428 -16.64 -16.71 -14.10
C ARG A 428 -17.67 -16.29 -15.14
N GLN A 429 -18.93 -16.65 -14.93
CA GLN A 429 -20.03 -16.28 -15.82
C GLN A 429 -20.21 -14.75 -15.87
N LEU A 430 -20.17 -14.10 -14.71
CA LEU A 430 -20.30 -12.65 -14.61
C LEU A 430 -19.16 -11.92 -15.35
N ILE A 431 -17.90 -12.36 -15.14
CA ILE A 431 -16.75 -11.81 -15.87
C ILE A 431 -16.91 -12.04 -17.36
N TYR A 432 -17.31 -13.25 -17.79
CA TYR A 432 -17.51 -13.57 -19.18
C TYR A 432 -18.55 -12.64 -19.83
N ASP A 433 -19.70 -12.43 -19.21
CA ASP A 433 -20.78 -11.60 -19.74
C ASP A 433 -20.35 -10.15 -19.91
N ARG A 434 -19.59 -9.59 -18.94
CA ARG A 434 -19.04 -8.22 -19.03
C ARG A 434 -17.93 -8.10 -20.09
N VAL A 435 -16.98 -9.01 -20.09
CA VAL A 435 -15.92 -9.04 -21.11
C VAL A 435 -16.51 -9.19 -22.51
N LYS A 436 -17.54 -10.03 -22.67
CA LYS A 436 -18.27 -10.22 -23.93
C LYS A 436 -18.94 -8.93 -24.40
N ALA A 437 -19.63 -8.24 -23.50
CA ALA A 437 -20.30 -6.97 -23.81
C ALA A 437 -19.29 -5.91 -24.27
N ILE A 438 -18.16 -5.78 -23.59
CA ILE A 438 -17.07 -4.86 -23.96
C ILE A 438 -16.46 -5.27 -25.31
N HIS A 439 -16.22 -6.58 -25.52
CA HIS A 439 -15.65 -7.09 -26.75
C HIS A 439 -16.55 -6.81 -27.96
N ILE A 440 -17.86 -7.10 -27.87
CA ILE A 440 -18.84 -6.84 -28.93
C ILE A 440 -18.88 -5.35 -29.27
N LYS A 441 -18.89 -4.48 -28.25
CA LYS A 441 -18.88 -3.02 -28.45
C LYS A 441 -17.64 -2.55 -29.19
N ARG A 442 -16.46 -3.18 -28.93
CA ARG A 442 -15.18 -2.83 -29.56
C ARG A 442 -15.03 -3.45 -30.95
N TYR A 443 -15.55 -4.66 -31.15
CA TYR A 443 -15.41 -5.47 -32.38
C TYR A 443 -16.76 -6.01 -32.86
N PRO A 444 -17.68 -5.16 -33.35
CA PRO A 444 -19.04 -5.56 -33.69
C PRO A 444 -19.15 -6.58 -34.84
N TYR A 445 -18.07 -6.83 -35.58
CA TYR A 445 -18.06 -7.75 -36.73
C TYR A 445 -17.31 -9.07 -36.47
N ASN A 446 -16.97 -9.39 -35.21
CA ASN A 446 -16.12 -10.54 -34.88
C ASN A 446 -16.88 -11.64 -34.15
N ASP A 447 -17.94 -12.18 -34.79
CA ASP A 447 -18.85 -13.16 -34.19
C ASP A 447 -18.24 -14.54 -33.99
N PHE A 448 -17.22 -14.92 -34.78
CA PHE A 448 -16.70 -16.29 -34.77
C PHE A 448 -15.94 -16.67 -33.48
N LEU A 449 -15.50 -15.70 -32.67
CA LEU A 449 -14.85 -15.96 -31.37
C LEU A 449 -15.83 -16.50 -30.31
N PHE A 450 -17.12 -16.40 -30.56
CA PHE A 450 -18.17 -16.82 -29.64
C PHE A 450 -18.88 -18.10 -30.07
N GLN A 451 -18.52 -18.70 -31.20
CA GLN A 451 -19.12 -19.97 -31.63
C GLN A 451 -18.63 -21.08 -30.70
N ARG A 452 -19.55 -21.61 -29.89
CA ARG A 452 -19.32 -22.88 -29.18
C ARG A 452 -19.27 -23.98 -30.23
N TYR A 453 -18.18 -24.73 -30.25
CA TYR A 453 -18.13 -26.00 -30.97
C TYR A 453 -18.78 -27.07 -30.11
N ASP A 454 -20.07 -26.86 -29.76
CA ASP A 454 -20.85 -27.80 -28.94
C ASP A 454 -21.31 -29.05 -29.72
N ASN A 455 -20.94 -29.22 -31.00
CA ASN A 455 -21.34 -30.33 -31.86
C ASN A 455 -20.18 -30.84 -32.70
N LEU A 456 -19.19 -31.46 -32.06
CA LEU A 456 -18.31 -32.46 -32.72
C LEU A 456 -18.25 -33.69 -31.80
N ASP A 457 -19.31 -34.52 -31.87
CA ASP A 457 -19.25 -35.90 -31.48
C ASP A 457 -18.51 -36.71 -32.55
#